data_79fbc26c53bf8320df2e408083c11b85
#
_entry.id   79fbc26c53bf8320df2e408083c11b85
#
_cell.length_a   1.000
_cell.length_b   1.000
_cell.length_c   1.000
_cell.angle_alpha   90.00
_cell.angle_beta   90.00
_cell.angle_gamma   90.00
#
_symmetry.space_group_name_H-M   'P 1'
#
loop_
_entity.id
_entity.type
_entity.pdbx_description
1 polymer ?
#
loop_
_entity_poly.entity_id
_entity_poly.type
_entity_poly.pdbx_seq_one_letter_code
_entity_poly.pdbx_strand_id
1 'polypeptide(L)'
;MPVIEMRGNVDLRKALRRFAPDLEKQLRKDLANAMKPVVAKARGFAPADAPMSGWAARSFGEGKFPTYSASTIKSGITFTSIPGKVNPYGFSSMAKINNKSAAGAIYETAGRNGPQPWVGPKAGGSSKGVSRSINPEAGAQFIENLPALTMSSKGRGRLIFKAWAQDQGKAQGAALTAIDKVTKTFNAKISAGPLSKAA
;
A
#
# COMPACT_ATOMS: atom_id res chain seq x y z
N MET A 1 -2.84 -4.69 -0.64
CA MET A 1 -2.07 -3.50 -1.02
C MET A 1 -1.29 -3.79 -2.29
N PRO A 2 -1.15 -2.85 -3.22
CA PRO A 2 -0.27 -3.00 -4.37
C PRO A 2 1.17 -3.21 -3.94
N VAL A 3 1.78 -4.28 -4.42
CA VAL A 3 3.11 -4.72 -4.07
C VAL A 3 3.80 -5.28 -5.31
N ILE A 4 5.08 -4.99 -5.46
CA ILE A 4 5.97 -5.66 -6.42
C ILE A 4 6.78 -6.67 -5.61
N GLU A 5 6.69 -7.93 -5.99
CA GLU A 5 7.37 -9.05 -5.33
C GLU A 5 8.42 -9.65 -6.24
N MET A 6 9.50 -10.12 -5.66
CA MET A 6 10.60 -10.77 -6.37
C MET A 6 11.14 -11.94 -5.55
N ARG A 7 11.46 -13.06 -6.23
CA ARG A 7 12.18 -14.17 -5.63
C ARG A 7 13.66 -13.79 -5.51
N GLY A 8 14.31 -14.15 -4.40
CA GLY A 8 15.72 -13.83 -4.16
C GLY A 8 16.03 -12.36 -3.83
N ASN A 9 15.00 -11.50 -3.67
CA ASN A 9 15.19 -10.08 -3.34
C ASN A 9 16.04 -9.84 -2.08
N VAL A 10 15.84 -10.65 -1.04
CA VAL A 10 16.58 -10.51 0.22
C VAL A 10 18.06 -10.79 0.02
N ASP A 11 18.40 -11.83 -0.75
CA ASP A 11 19.77 -12.25 -1.00
C ASP A 11 20.48 -11.26 -1.93
N LEU A 12 19.80 -10.81 -3.00
CA LEU A 12 20.31 -9.74 -3.86
C LEU A 12 20.66 -8.49 -3.01
N ARG A 13 19.79 -8.06 -2.13
CA ARG A 13 20.07 -6.87 -1.30
C ARG A 13 21.16 -7.09 -0.27
N LYS A 14 21.29 -8.30 0.28
CA LYS A 14 22.42 -8.64 1.15
C LYS A 14 23.75 -8.57 0.38
N ALA A 15 23.79 -9.15 -0.82
CA ALA A 15 24.96 -9.10 -1.68
C ALA A 15 25.32 -7.66 -2.07
N LEU A 16 24.33 -6.85 -2.50
CA LEU A 16 24.54 -5.45 -2.84
C LEU A 16 25.09 -4.64 -1.64
N ARG A 17 24.53 -4.81 -0.45
CA ARG A 17 25.02 -4.11 0.74
C ARG A 17 26.45 -4.46 1.09
N ARG A 18 26.82 -5.74 0.91
CA ARG A 18 28.16 -6.24 1.24
C ARG A 18 29.20 -5.81 0.22
N PHE A 19 28.89 -5.91 -1.08
CA PHE A 19 29.86 -5.77 -2.14
C PHE A 19 29.72 -4.50 -3.00
N ALA A 20 28.55 -3.86 -3.02
CA ALA A 20 28.28 -2.69 -3.84
C ALA A 20 27.19 -1.80 -3.20
N PRO A 21 27.46 -1.15 -2.04
CA PRO A 21 26.47 -0.36 -1.30
C PRO A 21 25.90 0.83 -2.09
N ASP A 22 26.66 1.37 -3.01
CA ASP A 22 26.22 2.40 -3.95
C ASP A 22 25.12 1.90 -4.90
N LEU A 23 25.24 0.68 -5.39
CA LEU A 23 24.19 0.07 -6.22
C LEU A 23 22.90 -0.22 -5.41
N GLU A 24 23.04 -0.56 -4.13
CA GLU A 24 21.86 -0.72 -3.24
C GLU A 24 21.14 0.61 -3.03
N LYS A 25 21.88 1.71 -2.82
CA LYS A 25 21.31 3.07 -2.74
C LYS A 25 20.64 3.47 -4.05
N GLN A 26 21.28 3.18 -5.19
CA GLN A 26 20.71 3.45 -6.51
C GLN A 26 19.42 2.67 -6.73
N LEU A 27 19.39 1.37 -6.42
CA LEU A 27 18.19 0.55 -6.51
C LEU A 27 17.02 1.12 -5.69
N ARG A 28 17.29 1.54 -4.46
CA ARG A 28 16.25 2.19 -3.63
C ARG A 28 15.71 3.47 -4.24
N LYS A 29 16.60 4.29 -4.80
CA LYS A 29 16.23 5.55 -5.46
C LYS A 29 15.37 5.28 -6.70
N ASP A 30 15.75 4.31 -7.51
CA ASP A 30 15.04 3.97 -8.74
C ASP A 30 13.67 3.35 -8.43
N LEU A 31 13.56 2.47 -7.44
CA LEU A 31 12.29 1.96 -6.94
C LEU A 31 11.39 3.07 -6.38
N ALA A 32 11.96 4.05 -5.66
CA ALA A 32 11.21 5.20 -5.18
C ALA A 32 10.67 6.03 -6.35
N ASN A 33 11.48 6.29 -7.36
CA ASN A 33 11.08 7.05 -8.54
C ASN A 33 9.98 6.32 -9.32
N ALA A 34 10.05 5.00 -9.45
CA ALA A 34 9.00 4.20 -10.08
C ALA A 34 7.65 4.28 -9.33
N MET A 35 7.68 4.37 -7.99
CA MET A 35 6.47 4.37 -7.17
C MET A 35 5.87 5.77 -6.91
N LYS A 36 6.67 6.83 -7.00
CA LYS A 36 6.23 8.22 -6.74
C LYS A 36 4.97 8.62 -7.52
N PRO A 37 4.86 8.36 -8.83
CA PRO A 37 3.67 8.74 -9.60
C PRO A 37 2.40 8.09 -9.07
N VAL A 38 2.44 6.80 -8.73
CA VAL A 38 1.30 6.07 -8.17
C VAL A 38 0.90 6.63 -6.82
N VAL A 39 1.88 6.93 -5.94
CA VAL A 39 1.62 7.55 -4.64
C VAL A 39 0.99 8.93 -4.79
N ALA A 40 1.53 9.78 -5.68
CA ALA A 40 0.99 11.11 -5.94
C ALA A 40 -0.46 11.02 -6.45
N LYS A 41 -0.73 10.13 -7.38
CA LYS A 41 -2.07 9.89 -7.95
C LYS A 41 -3.04 9.37 -6.90
N ALA A 42 -2.62 8.42 -6.05
CA ALA A 42 -3.42 7.90 -4.96
C ALA A 42 -3.81 8.98 -3.94
N ARG A 43 -2.87 9.89 -3.62
CA ARG A 43 -3.12 11.05 -2.77
C ARG A 43 -4.13 12.02 -3.39
N GLY A 44 -4.07 12.20 -4.72
CA GLY A 44 -4.99 13.04 -5.46
C GLY A 44 -6.43 12.53 -5.43
N PHE A 45 -6.66 11.24 -5.22
CA PHE A 45 -8.00 10.66 -5.11
C PHE A 45 -8.64 10.82 -3.72
N ALA A 46 -7.89 11.26 -2.71
CA ALA A 46 -8.47 11.54 -1.40
C ALA A 46 -9.29 12.85 -1.48
N PRO A 47 -10.61 12.80 -1.25
CA PRO A 47 -11.46 13.98 -1.26
C PRO A 47 -10.95 15.05 -0.31
N ALA A 48 -11.15 16.34 -0.65
CA ALA A 48 -10.83 17.45 0.23
C ALA A 48 -11.74 17.42 1.46
N ASP A 49 -13.03 17.19 1.23
CA ASP A 49 -14.06 17.12 2.25
C ASP A 49 -14.42 15.66 2.56
N ALA A 50 -14.95 15.45 3.75
CA ALA A 50 -15.46 14.13 4.13
C ALA A 50 -16.60 13.73 3.17
N PRO A 51 -16.54 12.51 2.59
CA PRO A 51 -17.53 12.04 1.63
C PRO A 51 -18.93 11.83 2.24
N MET A 52 -19.02 11.96 3.58
CA MET A 52 -20.25 11.85 4.33
C MET A 52 -20.36 12.94 5.38
N SER A 53 -21.58 13.44 5.56
CA SER A 53 -21.92 14.37 6.63
C SER A 53 -21.50 13.80 7.98
N GLY A 54 -20.82 14.61 8.77
CA GLY A 54 -20.40 14.27 10.13
C GLY A 54 -19.13 13.43 10.27
N TRP A 55 -18.61 12.80 9.23
CA TRP A 55 -17.39 11.96 9.35
C TRP A 55 -16.15 12.76 9.76
N ALA A 56 -16.09 14.04 9.46
CA ALA A 56 -15.03 14.94 9.92
C ALA A 56 -15.25 15.44 11.36
N ALA A 57 -16.44 15.29 11.93
CA ALA A 57 -16.76 15.75 13.28
C ALA A 57 -16.19 14.81 14.35
N ARG A 58 -15.72 15.38 15.47
CA ARG A 58 -15.20 14.60 16.60
C ARG A 58 -16.26 13.69 17.25
N SER A 59 -17.52 14.06 17.20
CA SER A 59 -18.65 13.29 17.69
C SER A 59 -18.98 12.06 16.86
N PHE A 60 -18.42 11.94 15.66
CA PHE A 60 -18.64 10.78 14.82
C PHE A 60 -18.01 9.55 15.45
N GLY A 61 -18.83 8.58 15.82
CA GLY A 61 -18.38 7.33 16.45
C GLY A 61 -17.80 7.50 17.87
N GLU A 62 -18.14 8.57 18.58
CA GLU A 62 -17.72 8.82 19.98
C GLU A 62 -16.21 8.64 20.21
N GLY A 63 -15.39 9.12 19.27
CA GLY A 63 -13.94 9.01 19.32
C GLY A 63 -13.38 7.61 19.05
N LYS A 64 -14.21 6.61 18.81
CA LYS A 64 -13.79 5.22 18.51
C LYS A 64 -13.74 4.92 17.02
N PHE A 65 -14.46 5.70 16.20
CA PHE A 65 -14.38 5.61 14.75
C PHE A 65 -13.41 6.68 14.24
N PRO A 66 -12.49 6.33 13.32
CA PRO A 66 -11.49 7.26 12.84
C PRO A 66 -12.12 8.45 12.11
N THR A 67 -11.88 9.66 12.61
CA THR A 67 -12.35 10.90 11.98
C THR A 67 -11.69 11.10 10.62
N TYR A 68 -12.46 11.55 9.64
CA TYR A 68 -11.95 11.87 8.31
C TYR A 68 -11.07 13.13 8.36
N SER A 69 -9.88 13.03 7.79
CA SER A 69 -8.98 14.15 7.55
C SER A 69 -8.23 13.90 6.24
N ALA A 70 -8.49 14.72 5.23
CA ALA A 70 -7.84 14.59 3.92
C ALA A 70 -6.32 14.69 4.03
N SER A 71 -5.79 15.58 4.85
CA SER A 71 -4.35 15.74 5.07
C SER A 71 -3.72 14.49 5.69
N THR A 72 -4.36 13.92 6.72
CA THR A 72 -3.90 12.69 7.38
C THR A 72 -3.98 11.48 6.43
N ILE A 73 -5.01 11.40 5.60
CA ILE A 73 -5.13 10.33 4.59
C ILE A 73 -4.01 10.46 3.54
N LYS A 74 -3.81 11.66 2.99
CA LYS A 74 -2.77 11.93 1.99
C LYS A 74 -1.37 11.64 2.54
N SER A 75 -1.05 12.10 3.74
CA SER A 75 0.25 11.83 4.39
C SER A 75 0.43 10.36 4.75
N GLY A 76 -0.65 9.66 5.09
CA GLY A 76 -0.65 8.22 5.38
C GLY A 76 -0.34 7.34 4.17
N ILE A 77 -0.59 7.81 2.94
CA ILE A 77 -0.25 7.07 1.72
C ILE A 77 1.24 7.22 1.46
N THR A 78 1.98 6.15 1.71
CA THR A 78 3.44 6.13 1.63
C THR A 78 3.92 4.91 0.86
N PHE A 79 5.13 5.02 0.35
CA PHE A 79 5.83 3.93 -0.28
C PHE A 79 6.94 3.40 0.65
N THR A 80 7.25 2.12 0.57
CA THR A 80 8.43 1.52 1.19
C THR A 80 9.09 0.52 0.25
N SER A 81 10.41 0.53 0.23
CA SER A 81 11.26 -0.46 -0.45
C SER A 81 11.92 -1.45 0.52
N ILE A 82 11.53 -1.43 1.80
CA ILE A 82 12.04 -2.40 2.77
C ILE A 82 11.47 -3.78 2.41
N PRO A 83 12.32 -4.81 2.24
CA PRO A 83 11.87 -6.18 1.99
C PRO A 83 10.94 -6.65 3.10
N GLY A 84 9.82 -7.27 2.72
CA GLY A 84 8.96 -7.99 3.65
C GLY A 84 9.54 -9.36 4.01
N LYS A 85 8.82 -10.10 4.86
CA LYS A 85 9.11 -11.51 5.09
C LYS A 85 9.04 -12.27 3.77
N VAL A 86 9.93 -13.24 3.60
CA VAL A 86 9.89 -14.17 2.48
C VAL A 86 8.69 -15.10 2.67
N ASN A 87 7.86 -15.25 1.65
CA ASN A 87 6.74 -16.20 1.69
C ASN A 87 7.22 -17.64 1.45
N PRO A 88 6.38 -18.67 1.65
CA PRO A 88 6.77 -20.07 1.45
C PRO A 88 7.27 -20.39 0.02
N TYR A 89 6.93 -19.57 -0.96
CA TYR A 89 7.37 -19.71 -2.36
C TYR A 89 8.67 -18.97 -2.67
N GLY A 90 9.33 -18.38 -1.66
CA GLY A 90 10.59 -17.67 -1.82
C GLY A 90 10.48 -16.22 -2.29
N PHE A 91 9.27 -15.65 -2.39
CA PHE A 91 9.07 -14.27 -2.78
C PHE A 91 9.05 -13.32 -1.59
N SER A 92 9.58 -12.13 -1.77
CA SER A 92 9.47 -11.02 -0.81
C SER A 92 9.15 -9.71 -1.53
N SER A 93 8.54 -8.76 -0.82
CA SER A 93 8.22 -7.46 -1.41
C SER A 93 9.48 -6.67 -1.72
N MET A 94 9.60 -6.16 -2.95
CA MET A 94 10.61 -5.18 -3.38
C MET A 94 10.19 -3.76 -3.06
N ALA A 95 8.94 -3.46 -3.38
CA ALA A 95 8.32 -2.17 -3.17
C ALA A 95 6.83 -2.37 -2.88
N LYS A 96 6.29 -1.60 -1.94
CA LYS A 96 4.86 -1.61 -1.61
C LYS A 96 4.38 -0.21 -1.27
N ILE A 97 3.11 0.06 -1.59
CA ILE A 97 2.42 1.29 -1.20
C ILE A 97 1.48 0.94 -0.04
N ASN A 98 1.58 1.68 1.04
CA ASN A 98 0.78 1.50 2.24
C ASN A 98 -0.08 2.73 2.49
N ASN A 99 -1.23 2.54 3.13
CA ASN A 99 -1.97 3.60 3.79
C ASN A 99 -1.90 3.36 5.30
N LYS A 100 -1.28 4.29 6.01
CA LYS A 100 -1.11 4.23 7.47
C LYS A 100 -2.26 4.91 8.22
N SER A 101 -3.11 5.65 7.51
CA SER A 101 -4.27 6.31 8.09
C SER A 101 -5.42 5.32 8.25
N ALA A 102 -6.00 5.24 9.45
CA ALA A 102 -7.17 4.39 9.70
C ALA A 102 -8.39 4.83 8.88
N ALA A 103 -8.69 6.14 8.84
CA ALA A 103 -9.77 6.68 8.01
C ALA A 103 -9.50 6.42 6.51
N GLY A 104 -8.24 6.57 6.08
CA GLY A 104 -7.84 6.27 4.72
C GLY A 104 -7.97 4.79 4.37
N ALA A 105 -7.70 3.87 5.29
CA ALA A 105 -7.89 2.44 5.08
C ALA A 105 -9.38 2.09 4.96
N ILE A 106 -10.23 2.71 5.79
CA ILE A 106 -11.69 2.55 5.70
C ILE A 106 -12.19 3.09 4.35
N TYR A 107 -11.82 4.33 3.99
CA TYR A 107 -12.21 4.92 2.70
C TYR A 107 -11.77 4.04 1.51
N GLU A 108 -10.55 3.51 1.55
CA GLU A 108 -9.99 2.64 0.52
C GLU A 108 -10.78 1.35 0.33
N THR A 109 -11.25 0.72 1.44
CA THR A 109 -11.68 -0.68 1.40
C THR A 109 -13.11 -0.95 1.83
N ALA A 110 -13.82 0.03 2.38
CA ALA A 110 -15.21 -0.16 2.80
C ALA A 110 -16.10 -0.65 1.64
N GLY A 111 -16.92 -1.66 1.91
CA GLY A 111 -17.77 -2.31 0.91
C GLY A 111 -17.05 -3.32 -0.01
N ARG A 112 -15.75 -3.60 0.22
CA ARG A 112 -14.99 -4.55 -0.63
C ARG A 112 -15.59 -5.95 -0.67
N ASN A 113 -16.09 -6.43 0.44
CA ASN A 113 -16.64 -7.77 0.59
C ASN A 113 -18.19 -7.78 0.63
N GLY A 114 -18.80 -6.71 0.11
CA GLY A 114 -20.25 -6.49 0.23
C GLY A 114 -20.65 -5.90 1.58
N PRO A 115 -21.94 -5.62 1.78
CA PRO A 115 -22.45 -5.18 3.07
C PRO A 115 -22.25 -6.28 4.11
N GLN A 116 -21.62 -5.92 5.23
CA GLN A 116 -21.54 -6.81 6.39
C GLN A 116 -22.94 -6.92 7.01
N PRO A 117 -23.42 -8.13 7.36
CA PRO A 117 -24.66 -8.24 8.07
C PRO A 117 -24.58 -7.50 9.41
N TRP A 118 -25.61 -6.70 9.70
CA TRP A 118 -25.73 -6.05 10.99
C TRP A 118 -26.04 -7.07 12.07
N VAL A 119 -25.25 -7.11 13.11
CA VAL A 119 -25.40 -8.06 14.23
C VAL A 119 -25.89 -7.37 15.51
N GLY A 120 -26.08 -6.05 15.47
CA GLY A 120 -26.49 -5.25 16.62
C GLY A 120 -25.39 -5.00 17.65
N PRO A 121 -25.63 -4.08 18.59
CA PRO A 121 -24.74 -3.85 19.71
C PRO A 121 -24.87 -5.00 20.72
N LYS A 122 -23.77 -5.65 21.06
CA LYS A 122 -23.75 -6.57 22.22
C LYS A 122 -23.59 -5.75 23.50
N ALA A 123 -24.52 -5.91 24.41
CA ALA A 123 -24.41 -5.35 25.76
C ALA A 123 -23.13 -5.89 26.44
N GLY A 124 -22.24 -4.99 26.86
CA GLY A 124 -21.10 -5.30 27.73
C GLY A 124 -19.90 -6.02 27.12
N GLY A 125 -19.84 -6.31 25.81
CA GLY A 125 -18.78 -7.10 25.24
C GLY A 125 -17.96 -6.40 24.14
N SER A 126 -16.64 -6.47 24.23
CA SER A 126 -15.72 -6.21 23.11
C SER A 126 -15.75 -7.41 22.16
N SER A 127 -16.60 -7.39 21.14
CA SER A 127 -16.57 -8.41 20.10
C SER A 127 -16.11 -7.82 18.77
N LYS A 128 -15.04 -8.37 18.22
CA LYS A 128 -14.59 -8.05 16.87
C LYS A 128 -15.74 -8.28 15.87
N GLY A 129 -16.06 -7.28 15.07
CA GLY A 129 -17.03 -7.39 14.00
C GLY A 129 -18.48 -7.03 14.33
N VAL A 130 -18.79 -6.62 15.54
CA VAL A 130 -20.14 -6.18 15.91
C VAL A 130 -20.27 -4.67 15.73
N SER A 131 -21.33 -4.23 15.03
CA SER A 131 -21.66 -2.82 14.94
C SER A 131 -22.07 -2.28 16.33
N ARG A 132 -21.60 -1.06 16.63
CA ARG A 132 -22.05 -0.31 17.82
C ARG A 132 -23.23 0.61 17.53
N SER A 133 -23.60 0.72 16.27
CA SER A 133 -24.76 1.50 15.87
C SER A 133 -26.05 0.80 16.30
N ILE A 134 -26.98 1.56 16.84
CA ILE A 134 -28.37 1.12 17.09
C ILE A 134 -29.17 1.08 15.77
N ASN A 135 -28.68 1.76 14.72
CA ASN A 135 -29.31 1.75 13.41
C ASN A 135 -28.74 0.58 12.56
N PRO A 136 -29.57 -0.42 12.20
CA PRO A 136 -29.16 -1.54 11.37
C PRO A 136 -28.71 -1.13 9.96
N GLU A 137 -29.22 -0.02 9.43
CA GLU A 137 -28.92 0.48 8.08
C GLU A 137 -27.62 1.33 8.01
N ALA A 138 -27.06 1.73 9.15
CA ALA A 138 -25.92 2.65 9.19
C ALA A 138 -24.71 2.17 8.37
N GLY A 139 -24.44 0.86 8.37
CA GLY A 139 -23.35 0.28 7.60
C GLY A 139 -23.58 0.31 6.10
N ALA A 140 -24.79 -0.01 5.64
CA ALA A 140 -25.19 0.04 4.25
C ALA A 140 -25.16 1.48 3.74
N GLN A 141 -25.79 2.40 4.44
CA GLN A 141 -25.80 3.83 4.12
C GLN A 141 -24.38 4.42 4.06
N PHE A 142 -23.50 3.98 4.97
CA PHE A 142 -22.09 4.39 4.93
C PHE A 142 -21.42 3.97 3.61
N ILE A 143 -21.63 2.74 3.15
CA ILE A 143 -21.01 2.22 1.93
C ILE A 143 -21.61 2.88 0.69
N GLU A 144 -22.91 3.08 0.65
CA GLU A 144 -23.64 3.69 -0.48
C GLU A 144 -23.22 5.15 -0.73
N ASN A 145 -22.90 5.90 0.33
CA ASN A 145 -22.39 7.26 0.23
C ASN A 145 -20.92 7.36 -0.21
N LEU A 146 -20.21 6.23 -0.31
CA LEU A 146 -18.83 6.22 -0.82
C LEU A 146 -18.79 6.00 -2.34
N PRO A 147 -17.82 6.60 -3.05
CA PRO A 147 -17.62 6.31 -4.47
C PRO A 147 -17.42 4.82 -4.73
N ALA A 148 -17.73 4.38 -5.94
CA ALA A 148 -17.52 2.98 -6.35
C ALA A 148 -16.05 2.54 -6.21
N LEU A 149 -15.86 1.27 -5.85
CA LEU A 149 -14.53 0.65 -5.78
C LEU A 149 -13.99 0.39 -7.19
N THR A 150 -12.78 0.82 -7.46
CA THR A 150 -12.07 0.49 -8.70
C THR A 150 -11.37 -0.85 -8.59
N MET A 151 -11.57 -1.74 -9.55
CA MET A 151 -10.87 -3.02 -9.65
C MET A 151 -9.44 -2.80 -10.16
N SER A 152 -8.49 -3.50 -9.59
CA SER A 152 -7.13 -3.61 -10.10
C SER A 152 -6.64 -5.05 -10.03
N SER A 153 -5.51 -5.36 -10.68
CA SER A 153 -4.86 -6.69 -10.60
C SER A 153 -4.46 -7.11 -9.18
N LYS A 154 -4.41 -6.17 -8.24
CA LYS A 154 -4.00 -6.39 -6.84
C LYS A 154 -5.14 -6.21 -5.83
N GLY A 155 -6.37 -6.05 -6.31
CA GLY A 155 -7.56 -5.90 -5.49
C GLY A 155 -8.40 -4.67 -5.85
N ARG A 156 -9.41 -4.36 -5.01
CA ARG A 156 -10.35 -3.26 -5.22
C ARG A 156 -10.14 -2.14 -4.21
N GLY A 157 -10.27 -0.87 -4.64
CA GLY A 157 -10.18 0.27 -3.74
C GLY A 157 -10.43 1.60 -4.41
N ARG A 158 -10.38 2.68 -3.64
CA ARG A 158 -10.71 4.05 -4.07
C ARG A 158 -9.49 4.96 -4.22
N LEU A 159 -8.38 4.63 -3.57
CA LEU A 159 -7.16 5.43 -3.54
C LEU A 159 -6.00 4.69 -4.22
N ILE A 160 -5.31 3.81 -3.48
CA ILE A 160 -4.11 3.13 -3.94
C ILE A 160 -4.42 2.13 -5.05
N PHE A 161 -5.48 1.34 -4.90
CA PHE A 161 -5.86 0.37 -5.92
C PHE A 161 -6.36 1.04 -7.20
N LYS A 162 -7.08 2.18 -7.07
CA LYS A 162 -7.49 3.01 -8.22
C LYS A 162 -6.27 3.59 -8.94
N ALA A 163 -5.30 4.15 -8.19
CA ALA A 163 -4.06 4.66 -8.77
C ALA A 163 -3.26 3.56 -9.46
N TRP A 164 -3.17 2.37 -8.84
CA TRP A 164 -2.50 1.21 -9.42
C TRP A 164 -3.15 0.72 -10.71
N ALA A 165 -4.48 0.65 -10.75
CA ALA A 165 -5.21 0.28 -11.97
C ALA A 165 -4.92 1.25 -13.12
N GLN A 166 -4.88 2.55 -12.82
CA GLN A 166 -4.61 3.59 -13.82
C GLN A 166 -3.13 3.70 -14.22
N ASP A 167 -2.22 3.10 -13.46
CA ASP A 167 -0.79 3.06 -13.80
C ASP A 167 -0.48 2.09 -14.94
N GLN A 168 -1.38 1.13 -15.19
CA GLN A 168 -1.27 0.14 -16.27
C GLN A 168 0.07 -0.62 -16.30
N GLY A 169 0.66 -0.87 -15.14
CA GLY A 169 1.90 -1.61 -15.01
C GLY A 169 3.18 -0.80 -15.23
N LYS A 170 3.10 0.51 -15.48
CA LYS A 170 4.28 1.37 -15.70
C LYS A 170 5.24 1.34 -14.52
N ALA A 171 4.74 1.46 -13.29
CA ALA A 171 5.56 1.39 -12.09
C ALA A 171 6.23 0.01 -11.92
N GLN A 172 5.52 -1.07 -12.27
CA GLN A 172 6.08 -2.42 -12.25
C GLN A 172 7.18 -2.58 -13.29
N GLY A 173 6.96 -2.14 -14.52
CA GLY A 173 7.97 -2.15 -15.58
C GLY A 173 9.21 -1.35 -15.21
N ALA A 174 9.04 -0.13 -14.69
CA ALA A 174 10.16 0.70 -14.23
C ALA A 174 10.95 0.05 -13.08
N ALA A 175 10.28 -0.62 -12.14
CA ALA A 175 10.94 -1.33 -11.06
C ALA A 175 11.73 -2.54 -11.58
N LEU A 176 11.20 -3.31 -12.52
CA LEU A 176 11.91 -4.44 -13.14
C LEU A 176 13.14 -3.96 -13.92
N THR A 177 13.02 -2.87 -14.66
CA THR A 177 14.16 -2.23 -15.36
C THR A 177 15.24 -1.79 -14.37
N ALA A 178 14.87 -1.22 -13.23
CA ALA A 178 15.82 -0.81 -12.20
C ALA A 178 16.58 -2.02 -11.61
N ILE A 179 15.88 -3.13 -11.38
CA ILE A 179 16.49 -4.38 -10.89
C ILE A 179 17.47 -4.92 -11.91
N ASP A 180 17.06 -5.05 -13.18
CA ASP A 180 17.88 -5.57 -14.26
C ASP A 180 19.16 -4.75 -14.43
N LYS A 181 19.04 -3.41 -14.45
CA LYS A 181 20.17 -2.48 -14.53
C LYS A 181 21.16 -2.72 -13.39
N VAL A 182 20.67 -2.77 -12.15
CA VAL A 182 21.55 -2.96 -10.98
C VAL A 182 22.20 -4.34 -11.00
N THR A 183 21.48 -5.39 -11.38
CA THR A 183 22.00 -6.76 -11.48
C THR A 183 23.08 -6.84 -12.55
N LYS A 184 22.87 -6.28 -13.74
CA LYS A 184 23.87 -6.23 -14.80
C LYS A 184 25.13 -5.48 -14.37
N THR A 185 24.99 -4.32 -13.74
CA THR A 185 26.12 -3.52 -13.24
C THR A 185 26.87 -4.27 -12.13
N PHE A 186 26.17 -4.97 -11.25
CA PHE A 186 26.77 -5.76 -10.19
C PHE A 186 27.57 -6.91 -10.75
N ASN A 187 27.03 -7.68 -11.71
CA ASN A 187 27.71 -8.77 -12.35
C ASN A 187 28.96 -8.29 -13.12
N ALA A 188 28.86 -7.16 -13.83
CA ALA A 188 30.01 -6.57 -14.52
C ALA A 188 31.12 -6.16 -13.54
N LYS A 189 30.77 -5.58 -12.38
CA LYS A 189 31.76 -5.25 -11.33
C LYS A 189 32.44 -6.49 -10.76
N ILE A 190 31.71 -7.60 -10.56
CA ILE A 190 32.29 -8.86 -10.08
C ILE A 190 33.24 -9.43 -11.12
N SER A 191 32.86 -9.43 -12.40
CA SER A 191 33.68 -9.98 -13.49
C SER A 191 34.94 -9.15 -13.78
N ALA A 192 34.91 -7.84 -13.56
CA ALA A 192 36.00 -6.91 -13.88
C ALA A 192 36.94 -6.60 -12.70
N GLY A 193 36.60 -6.98 -11.46
CA GLY A 193 37.26 -6.48 -10.24
C GLY A 193 37.98 -7.54 -9.41
N PRO A 194 38.67 -7.13 -8.35
CA PRO A 194 39.47 -8.00 -7.47
C PRO A 194 38.67 -9.03 -6.66
N LEU A 195 37.33 -9.03 -6.78
CA LEU A 195 36.46 -10.04 -6.16
C LEU A 195 36.62 -11.42 -6.82
N SER A 196 37.16 -11.50 -8.05
CA SER A 196 37.50 -12.75 -8.71
C SER A 196 38.80 -13.40 -8.18
N LYS A 197 39.58 -12.68 -7.35
CA LYS A 197 40.86 -13.16 -6.76
C LYS A 197 40.71 -13.69 -5.33
N ALA A 198 39.51 -13.71 -4.75
CA ALA A 198 39.24 -14.14 -3.37
C ALA A 198 38.35 -15.41 -3.29
N ALA A 199 38.32 -16.22 -4.36
CA ALA A 199 37.71 -17.54 -4.38
C ALA A 199 38.77 -18.63 -4.45
#